data_4c90a8659ef8f0485c1ec90677aa1f75
#
_entry.id   4c90a8659ef8f0485c1ec90677aa1f75
#
_cell.length_a   1.000
_cell.length_b   1.000
_cell.length_c   1.000
_cell.angle_alpha   90.00
_cell.angle_beta   90.00
_cell.angle_gamma   90.00
#
_symmetry.space_group_name_H-M   'P 1'
#
loop_
_entity.id
_entity.type
_entity.pdbx_description
1 polymer ?
#
loop_
_entity_poly.entity_id
_entity_poly.type
_entity_poly.pdbx_seq_one_letter_code
_entity_poly.pdbx_strand_id
1 'polypeptide(L)'
;TFVPCETQVIKTFYSNNMNTLTTKQGIGTKVQLCTMMFMQYMLSAVWWVPLAAYLSHTLKLEVYQVSLVLSAMAIGAMASSFIGAIADRYFAAEKILAVLNILTGAFLLLAAQQTSFVPLMACVVLAMLCHMPTQSLTSTIAMSHTPSEQFPRIRMFGSVGWVASGIFSVIALHVMHLSAFDDTNLPMYCGAAVCFVAALLNLRLPHTPPSVDKSAGISVMDITGFSAFSLMKDKNYRVFMILTFLAIIPFNLYHVYGSMILADEHVQNITVTLNLGQLAEMFFLVITTSILIKSGIKNTLIFGMIALVVRYASFYIGAETGLQWFYYIGIIVHGLIFGLFFVGGQVYTDNVAPKEMKAQAQGLLFFL
;
A
#
# COMPACT_ATOMS: atom_id res chain seq x y z
N THR A 1 -5.12 24.94 40.49
CA THR A 1 -4.52 25.29 39.19
C THR A 1 -3.30 24.42 38.96
N PHE A 2 -3.52 23.19 38.53
CA PHE A 2 -2.45 22.29 38.04
C PHE A 2 -2.57 22.23 36.52
N VAL A 3 -1.61 22.83 35.81
CA VAL A 3 -1.41 22.61 34.38
C VAL A 3 -0.46 21.42 34.25
N PRO A 4 -0.79 20.37 33.51
CA PRO A 4 0.06 19.19 33.43
C PRO A 4 1.37 19.52 32.69
N CYS A 5 2.48 19.25 33.32
CA CYS A 5 3.86 19.42 32.83
C CYS A 5 4.16 18.60 31.55
N GLU A 6 3.37 17.60 31.24
CA GLU A 6 3.53 16.73 30.06
C GLU A 6 3.32 17.44 28.72
N THR A 7 2.40 18.42 28.65
CA THR A 7 2.11 19.14 27.39
C THR A 7 3.23 20.09 26.99
N GLN A 8 3.98 20.61 27.96
CA GLN A 8 5.10 21.53 27.71
C GLN A 8 6.37 20.75 27.30
N VAL A 9 6.64 19.62 27.90
CA VAL A 9 7.76 18.74 27.55
C VAL A 9 7.59 18.19 26.14
N ILE A 10 6.38 17.77 25.78
CA ILE A 10 6.04 17.29 24.42
C ILE A 10 6.19 18.43 23.40
N LYS A 11 5.70 19.64 23.69
CA LYS A 11 5.87 20.80 22.79
C LYS A 11 7.34 21.23 22.64
N THR A 12 8.13 21.18 23.70
CA THR A 12 9.55 21.53 23.66
C THR A 12 10.38 20.46 22.94
N PHE A 13 10.05 19.18 23.13
CA PHE A 13 10.66 18.06 22.40
C PHE A 13 10.34 18.12 20.89
N TYR A 14 9.10 18.47 20.51
CA TYR A 14 8.70 18.68 19.12
C TYR A 14 9.33 19.94 18.52
N SER A 15 9.42 21.06 19.28
CA SER A 15 10.04 22.31 18.82
C SER A 15 11.55 22.17 18.59
N ASN A 16 12.26 21.48 19.48
CA ASN A 16 13.71 21.28 19.35
C ASN A 16 14.06 20.25 18.27
N ASN A 17 13.26 19.19 18.07
CA ASN A 17 13.44 18.28 16.95
C ASN A 17 13.03 18.88 15.60
N MET A 18 12.07 19.81 15.56
CA MET A 18 11.74 20.52 14.32
C MET A 18 12.87 21.44 13.84
N ASN A 19 13.64 22.03 14.74
CA ASN A 19 14.74 22.92 14.37
C ASN A 19 16.03 22.19 13.97
N THR A 20 16.23 20.95 14.39
CA THR A 20 17.39 20.14 13.99
C THR A 20 17.15 19.30 12.73
N LEU A 21 15.90 19.13 12.30
CA LEU A 21 15.52 18.33 11.11
C LEU A 21 15.14 19.19 9.89
N THR A 22 15.25 20.51 9.97
CA THR A 22 15.20 21.40 8.80
C THR A 22 16.54 21.46 8.05
N THR A 23 17.28 20.36 7.95
CA THR A 23 18.18 20.20 6.83
C THR A 23 17.33 20.26 5.58
N LYS A 24 17.55 21.25 4.73
CA LYS A 24 16.96 21.42 3.40
C LYS A 24 17.00 20.06 2.67
N GLN A 25 15.94 19.26 2.82
CA GLN A 25 15.75 18.12 1.94
C GLN A 25 15.71 18.69 0.53
N GLY A 26 16.70 18.35 -0.27
CA GLY A 26 16.78 18.85 -1.63
C GLY A 26 15.48 18.48 -2.34
N ILE A 27 14.93 19.39 -3.14
CA ILE A 27 13.76 19.14 -4.01
C ILE A 27 13.95 17.81 -4.76
N GLY A 28 15.18 17.47 -5.13
CA GLY A 28 15.56 16.21 -5.78
C GLY A 28 15.15 14.97 -5.00
N THR A 29 15.39 14.91 -3.68
CA THR A 29 14.99 13.75 -2.85
C THR A 29 13.49 13.56 -2.82
N LYS A 30 12.71 14.64 -2.67
CA LYS A 30 11.25 14.54 -2.69
C LYS A 30 10.74 14.03 -4.04
N VAL A 31 11.29 14.52 -5.14
CA VAL A 31 10.93 14.04 -6.49
C VAL A 31 11.26 12.56 -6.64
N GLN A 32 12.43 12.10 -6.18
CA GLN A 32 12.80 10.68 -6.23
C GLN A 32 11.81 9.80 -5.45
N LEU A 33 11.41 10.22 -4.23
CA LEU A 33 10.46 9.48 -3.41
C LEU A 33 9.05 9.46 -4.02
N CYS A 34 8.59 10.58 -4.58
CA CYS A 34 7.30 10.64 -5.28
C CYS A 34 7.32 9.76 -6.54
N THR A 35 8.43 9.77 -7.30
CA THR A 35 8.59 8.92 -8.48
C THR A 35 8.63 7.44 -8.11
N MET A 36 9.32 7.08 -7.03
CA MET A 36 9.34 5.72 -6.47
C MET A 36 7.91 5.26 -6.15
N MET A 37 7.13 6.05 -5.42
CA MET A 37 5.74 5.71 -5.08
C MET A 37 4.88 5.58 -6.34
N PHE A 38 4.98 6.53 -7.26
CA PHE A 38 4.26 6.49 -8.53
C PHE A 38 4.55 5.20 -9.30
N MET A 39 5.81 4.89 -9.53
CA MET A 39 6.22 3.71 -10.29
C MET A 39 5.81 2.41 -9.60
N GLN A 40 5.96 2.33 -8.26
CA GLN A 40 5.67 1.12 -7.49
C GLN A 40 4.19 0.75 -7.52
N TYR A 41 3.28 1.73 -7.47
CA TYR A 41 1.85 1.48 -7.55
C TYR A 41 1.36 1.33 -8.99
N MET A 42 1.98 2.01 -9.95
CA MET A 42 1.70 1.80 -11.37
C MET A 42 2.05 0.38 -11.81
N LEU A 43 3.23 -0.13 -11.41
CA LEU A 43 3.63 -1.51 -11.74
C LEU A 43 2.69 -2.55 -11.12
N SER A 44 2.13 -2.26 -9.93
CA SER A 44 1.14 -3.14 -9.30
C SER A 44 -0.14 -3.19 -10.11
N ALA A 45 -0.69 -2.03 -10.44
CA ALA A 45 -2.01 -1.91 -11.05
C ALA A 45 -2.06 -2.43 -12.49
N VAL A 46 -1.01 -2.20 -13.28
CA VAL A 46 -1.02 -2.50 -14.71
C VAL A 46 -1.26 -3.99 -15.03
N TRP A 47 -0.79 -4.91 -14.19
CA TRP A 47 -0.97 -6.35 -14.42
C TRP A 47 -1.93 -7.02 -13.44
N TRP A 48 -2.02 -6.51 -12.21
CA TRP A 48 -2.86 -7.13 -11.19
C TRP A 48 -4.35 -6.88 -11.42
N VAL A 49 -4.71 -5.67 -11.82
CA VAL A 49 -6.11 -5.31 -12.05
C VAL A 49 -6.75 -6.16 -13.16
N PRO A 50 -6.15 -6.32 -14.35
CA PRO A 50 -6.73 -7.12 -15.42
C PRO A 50 -6.49 -8.64 -15.27
N LEU A 51 -5.68 -9.10 -14.31
CA LEU A 51 -5.30 -10.49 -14.17
C LEU A 51 -6.52 -11.44 -14.11
N ALA A 52 -7.52 -11.10 -13.31
CA ALA A 52 -8.71 -11.93 -13.16
C ALA A 52 -9.47 -12.13 -14.48
N ALA A 53 -9.57 -11.09 -15.30
CA ALA A 53 -10.20 -11.15 -16.62
C ALA A 53 -9.41 -12.07 -17.56
N TYR A 54 -8.09 -11.94 -17.62
CA TYR A 54 -7.21 -12.82 -18.40
C TYR A 54 -7.35 -14.30 -18.00
N LEU A 55 -7.34 -14.59 -16.69
CA LEU A 55 -7.48 -15.96 -16.18
C LEU A 55 -8.82 -16.58 -16.54
N SER A 56 -9.91 -15.81 -16.44
CA SER A 56 -11.28 -16.29 -16.66
C SER A 56 -11.64 -16.35 -18.14
N HIS A 57 -11.37 -15.31 -18.91
CA HIS A 57 -11.84 -15.18 -20.29
C HIS A 57 -10.90 -15.85 -21.30
N THR A 58 -9.59 -15.69 -21.14
CA THR A 58 -8.61 -16.21 -22.10
C THR A 58 -8.11 -17.59 -21.74
N LEU A 59 -7.68 -17.80 -20.50
CA LEU A 59 -7.21 -19.10 -20.06
C LEU A 59 -8.35 -20.03 -19.66
N LYS A 60 -9.58 -19.50 -19.49
CA LYS A 60 -10.78 -20.25 -19.14
C LYS A 60 -10.60 -21.13 -17.89
N LEU A 61 -9.86 -20.61 -16.91
CA LEU A 61 -9.64 -21.31 -15.65
C LEU A 61 -10.96 -21.36 -14.85
N GLU A 62 -11.13 -22.44 -14.09
CA GLU A 62 -12.23 -22.60 -13.16
C GLU A 62 -12.19 -21.52 -12.06
N VAL A 63 -13.36 -21.12 -11.55
CA VAL A 63 -13.48 -20.05 -10.54
C VAL A 63 -12.58 -20.29 -9.34
N TYR A 64 -12.46 -21.55 -8.86
CA TYR A 64 -11.57 -21.88 -7.75
C TYR A 64 -10.09 -21.68 -8.09
N GLN A 65 -9.67 -21.94 -9.33
CA GLN A 65 -8.29 -21.74 -9.80
C GLN A 65 -7.96 -20.25 -9.87
N VAL A 66 -8.88 -19.44 -10.40
CA VAL A 66 -8.74 -17.98 -10.40
C VAL A 66 -8.60 -17.46 -8.98
N SER A 67 -9.44 -17.90 -8.05
CA SER A 67 -9.37 -17.52 -6.65
C SER A 67 -8.05 -17.92 -5.98
N LEU A 68 -7.51 -19.10 -6.30
CA LEU A 68 -6.20 -19.55 -5.83
C LEU A 68 -5.07 -18.66 -6.36
N VAL A 69 -5.08 -18.31 -7.65
CA VAL A 69 -4.07 -17.39 -8.21
C VAL A 69 -4.13 -16.02 -7.53
N LEU A 70 -5.34 -15.48 -7.32
CA LEU A 70 -5.50 -14.18 -6.64
C LEU A 70 -5.10 -14.24 -5.15
N SER A 71 -5.18 -15.40 -4.50
CA SER A 71 -4.69 -15.58 -3.13
C SER A 71 -3.16 -15.47 -2.99
N ALA A 72 -2.42 -15.52 -4.11
CA ALA A 72 -0.97 -15.30 -4.14
C ALA A 72 -0.55 -13.96 -3.50
N MET A 73 -1.43 -12.93 -3.53
CA MET A 73 -1.19 -11.65 -2.84
C MET A 73 -1.02 -11.86 -1.32
N ALA A 74 -1.90 -12.65 -0.70
CA ALA A 74 -1.81 -12.94 0.73
C ALA A 74 -0.54 -13.74 1.07
N ILE A 75 -0.18 -14.73 0.22
CA ILE A 75 1.06 -15.50 0.36
C ILE A 75 2.27 -14.56 0.26
N GLY A 76 2.28 -13.64 -0.71
CA GLY A 76 3.34 -12.64 -0.88
C GLY A 76 3.46 -11.70 0.32
N ALA A 77 2.34 -11.29 0.91
CA ALA A 77 2.32 -10.42 2.08
C ALA A 77 3.05 -11.03 3.29
N MET A 78 3.01 -12.36 3.45
CA MET A 78 3.75 -13.07 4.51
C MET A 78 5.26 -12.84 4.42
N ALA A 79 5.82 -12.65 3.24
CA ALA A 79 7.23 -12.39 3.04
C ALA A 79 7.66 -10.96 3.49
N SER A 80 6.72 -10.03 3.67
CA SER A 80 7.03 -8.61 3.89
C SER A 80 7.81 -8.37 5.18
N SER A 81 7.46 -9.03 6.28
CA SER A 81 8.17 -8.89 7.55
C SER A 81 9.58 -9.50 7.49
N PHE A 82 9.74 -10.65 6.82
CA PHE A 82 11.04 -11.30 6.61
C PHE A 82 11.99 -10.44 5.76
N ILE A 83 11.51 -9.91 4.64
CA ILE A 83 12.30 -9.03 3.78
C ILE A 83 12.60 -7.70 4.50
N GLY A 84 11.67 -7.18 5.31
CA GLY A 84 11.90 -6.04 6.17
C GLY A 84 13.06 -6.27 7.15
N ALA A 85 13.14 -7.45 7.78
CA ALA A 85 14.24 -7.82 8.66
C ALA A 85 15.60 -7.86 7.93
N ILE A 86 15.61 -8.35 6.69
CA ILE A 86 16.80 -8.33 5.83
C ILE A 86 17.24 -6.89 5.53
N ALA A 87 16.29 -6.01 5.24
CA ALA A 87 16.57 -4.59 4.96
C ALA A 87 17.10 -3.85 6.19
N ASP A 88 16.50 -4.08 7.35
CA ASP A 88 16.94 -3.44 8.60
C ASP A 88 18.36 -3.86 9.01
N ARG A 89 18.82 -5.06 8.60
CA ARG A 89 20.05 -5.65 9.14
C ARG A 89 21.20 -5.78 8.14
N TYR A 90 20.94 -6.18 6.88
CA TYR A 90 22.01 -6.64 6.00
C TYR A 90 22.27 -5.74 4.81
N PHE A 91 21.23 -5.23 4.17
CA PHE A 91 21.34 -4.52 2.90
C PHE A 91 20.56 -3.22 2.92
N ALA A 92 21.05 -2.24 2.18
CA ALA A 92 20.34 -0.98 2.00
C ALA A 92 18.98 -1.21 1.33
N ALA A 93 17.93 -0.58 1.88
CA ALA A 93 16.54 -0.84 1.51
C ALA A 93 16.27 -0.56 0.02
N GLU A 94 16.88 0.50 -0.54
CA GLU A 94 16.73 0.86 -1.96
C GLU A 94 17.33 -0.22 -2.90
N LYS A 95 18.39 -0.92 -2.47
CA LYS A 95 19.00 -2.00 -3.25
C LYS A 95 18.12 -3.25 -3.24
N ILE A 96 17.57 -3.60 -2.07
CA ILE A 96 16.61 -4.71 -1.96
C ILE A 96 15.39 -4.41 -2.84
N LEU A 97 14.84 -3.20 -2.76
CA LEU A 97 13.71 -2.76 -3.56
C LEU A 97 13.98 -2.92 -5.07
N ALA A 98 15.18 -2.53 -5.54
CA ALA A 98 15.59 -2.71 -6.93
C ALA A 98 15.67 -4.19 -7.34
N VAL A 99 16.30 -5.04 -6.52
CA VAL A 99 16.41 -6.48 -6.78
C VAL A 99 15.02 -7.14 -6.80
N LEU A 100 14.16 -6.82 -5.84
CA LEU A 100 12.81 -7.37 -5.79
C LEU A 100 11.97 -6.96 -7.02
N ASN A 101 12.12 -5.73 -7.52
CA ASN A 101 11.45 -5.30 -8.74
C ASN A 101 11.98 -6.05 -9.97
N ILE A 102 13.30 -6.30 -10.07
CA ILE A 102 13.87 -7.14 -11.15
C ILE A 102 13.29 -8.55 -11.10
N LEU A 103 13.26 -9.17 -9.93
CA LEU A 103 12.72 -10.53 -9.76
C LEU A 103 11.22 -10.58 -10.06
N THR A 104 10.45 -9.59 -9.59
CA THR A 104 9.02 -9.48 -9.93
C THR A 104 8.83 -9.40 -11.44
N GLY A 105 9.58 -8.52 -12.13
CA GLY A 105 9.53 -8.41 -13.58
C GLY A 105 9.89 -9.71 -14.30
N ALA A 106 10.92 -10.41 -13.85
CA ALA A 106 11.31 -11.69 -14.42
C ALA A 106 10.24 -12.77 -14.24
N PHE A 107 9.64 -12.88 -13.04
CA PHE A 107 8.55 -13.82 -12.80
C PHE A 107 7.26 -13.45 -13.57
N LEU A 108 6.99 -12.17 -13.79
CA LEU A 108 5.88 -11.74 -14.65
C LEU A 108 6.11 -12.12 -16.13
N LEU A 109 7.35 -12.00 -16.65
CA LEU A 109 7.67 -12.47 -17.99
C LEU A 109 7.48 -13.99 -18.13
N LEU A 110 7.85 -14.75 -17.10
CA LEU A 110 7.64 -16.19 -17.07
C LEU A 110 6.14 -16.53 -16.96
N ALA A 111 5.40 -15.82 -16.11
CA ALA A 111 3.95 -15.99 -15.96
C ALA A 111 3.19 -15.71 -17.26
N ALA A 112 3.56 -14.65 -17.98
CA ALA A 112 2.94 -14.27 -19.25
C ALA A 112 3.07 -15.34 -20.35
N GLN A 113 4.00 -16.27 -20.23
CA GLN A 113 4.21 -17.37 -21.18
C GLN A 113 3.49 -18.65 -20.77
N GLN A 114 2.90 -18.70 -19.57
CA GLN A 114 2.21 -19.89 -19.08
C GLN A 114 0.74 -19.90 -19.51
N THR A 115 0.29 -21.02 -20.02
CA THR A 115 -1.12 -21.26 -20.38
C THR A 115 -1.81 -22.25 -19.47
N SER A 116 -1.06 -23.02 -18.68
CA SER A 116 -1.58 -24.00 -17.75
C SER A 116 -1.55 -23.49 -16.31
N PHE A 117 -2.52 -23.93 -15.50
CA PHE A 117 -2.78 -23.41 -14.15
C PHE A 117 -1.57 -23.54 -13.21
N VAL A 118 -0.96 -24.72 -13.10
CA VAL A 118 0.08 -24.98 -12.07
C VAL A 118 1.34 -24.12 -12.27
N PRO A 119 1.99 -24.07 -13.45
CA PRO A 119 3.16 -23.23 -13.64
C PRO A 119 2.82 -21.73 -13.59
N LEU A 120 1.61 -21.33 -14.06
CA LEU A 120 1.16 -19.95 -13.93
C LEU A 120 1.05 -19.56 -12.44
N MET A 121 0.37 -20.38 -11.64
CA MET A 121 0.22 -20.18 -10.20
C MET A 121 1.60 -20.05 -9.52
N ALA A 122 2.54 -20.94 -9.84
CA ALA A 122 3.88 -20.90 -9.28
C ALA A 122 4.60 -19.57 -9.63
N CYS A 123 4.56 -19.13 -10.88
CA CYS A 123 5.15 -17.87 -11.32
C CYS A 123 4.51 -16.66 -10.63
N VAL A 124 3.18 -16.63 -10.52
CA VAL A 124 2.46 -15.54 -9.86
C VAL A 124 2.75 -15.50 -8.36
N VAL A 125 2.83 -16.66 -7.68
CA VAL A 125 3.24 -16.72 -6.27
C VAL A 125 4.65 -16.18 -6.08
N LEU A 126 5.62 -16.58 -6.92
CA LEU A 126 6.99 -16.08 -6.87
C LEU A 126 7.06 -14.57 -7.15
N ALA A 127 6.28 -14.09 -8.12
CA ALA A 127 6.16 -12.65 -8.39
C ALA A 127 5.62 -11.90 -7.15
N MET A 128 4.58 -12.42 -6.49
CA MET A 128 3.98 -11.80 -5.31
C MET A 128 4.88 -11.88 -4.08
N LEU A 129 5.63 -12.97 -3.88
CA LEU A 129 6.65 -13.06 -2.81
C LEU A 129 7.73 -11.99 -2.95
N CYS A 130 8.05 -11.57 -4.17
CA CYS A 130 8.97 -10.46 -4.43
C CYS A 130 8.26 -9.10 -4.37
N HIS A 131 7.03 -9.02 -4.90
CA HIS A 131 6.31 -7.75 -5.05
C HIS A 131 5.77 -7.19 -3.74
N MET A 132 5.09 -8.01 -2.91
CA MET A 132 4.44 -7.51 -1.70
C MET A 132 5.38 -6.85 -0.70
N PRO A 133 6.60 -7.36 -0.44
CA PRO A 133 7.55 -6.68 0.43
C PRO A 133 7.96 -5.29 -0.08
N THR A 134 7.89 -5.03 -1.38
CA THR A 134 8.23 -3.72 -1.94
C THR A 134 7.30 -2.62 -1.43
N GLN A 135 6.05 -2.94 -1.11
CA GLN A 135 5.07 -1.99 -0.56
C GLN A 135 5.50 -1.47 0.83
N SER A 136 5.97 -2.36 1.71
CA SER A 136 6.49 -1.99 3.02
C SER A 136 7.82 -1.23 2.92
N LEU A 137 8.72 -1.67 2.03
CA LEU A 137 10.02 -1.02 1.82
C LEU A 137 9.88 0.41 1.28
N THR A 138 8.98 0.66 0.33
CA THR A 138 8.73 2.02 -0.17
C THR A 138 8.25 2.96 0.92
N SER A 139 7.38 2.48 1.82
CA SER A 139 6.91 3.24 2.97
C SER A 139 8.07 3.54 3.94
N THR A 140 8.90 2.54 4.25
CA THR A 140 10.08 2.69 5.12
C THR A 140 11.09 3.68 4.52
N ILE A 141 11.44 3.55 3.23
CA ILE A 141 12.36 4.46 2.54
C ILE A 141 11.81 5.89 2.57
N ALA A 142 10.52 6.08 2.26
CA ALA A 142 9.92 7.41 2.27
C ALA A 142 9.97 8.05 3.65
N MET A 143 9.62 7.32 4.72
CA MET A 143 9.64 7.82 6.09
C MET A 143 11.04 7.94 6.69
N SER A 144 12.05 7.25 6.15
CA SER A 144 13.45 7.44 6.55
C SER A 144 14.05 8.76 6.05
N HIS A 145 13.50 9.31 4.96
CA HIS A 145 14.00 10.52 4.32
C HIS A 145 13.05 11.73 4.41
N THR A 146 11.89 11.57 5.04
CA THR A 146 10.93 12.65 5.27
C THR A 146 10.30 12.48 6.64
N PRO A 147 9.84 13.59 7.28
CA PRO A 147 9.02 13.46 8.49
C PRO A 147 7.82 12.56 8.24
N SER A 148 7.57 11.62 9.15
CA SER A 148 6.52 10.61 8.97
C SER A 148 5.13 11.22 8.73
N GLU A 149 4.86 12.42 9.29
CA GLU A 149 3.61 13.15 9.09
C GLU A 149 3.43 13.65 7.64
N GLN A 150 4.52 13.80 6.87
CA GLN A 150 4.48 14.19 5.46
C GLN A 150 4.33 12.98 4.52
N PHE A 151 4.48 11.77 5.03
CA PHE A 151 4.37 10.53 4.26
C PHE A 151 3.07 10.45 3.44
N PRO A 152 1.86 10.81 3.95
CA PRO A 152 0.64 10.73 3.15
C PRO A 152 0.70 11.52 1.83
N ARG A 153 1.42 12.66 1.80
CA ARG A 153 1.60 13.46 0.57
C ARG A 153 2.47 12.74 -0.46
N ILE A 154 3.49 12.01 -0.01
CA ILE A 154 4.33 11.19 -0.90
C ILE A 154 3.53 9.98 -1.35
N ARG A 155 2.79 9.34 -0.45
CA ARG A 155 1.93 8.18 -0.72
C ARG A 155 0.84 8.48 -1.77
N MET A 156 0.33 9.71 -1.82
CA MET A 156 -0.63 10.16 -2.84
C MET A 156 -0.14 9.88 -4.26
N PHE A 157 1.16 10.04 -4.54
CA PHE A 157 1.71 9.74 -5.86
C PHE A 157 1.59 8.27 -6.23
N GLY A 158 1.49 7.37 -5.24
CA GLY A 158 1.14 5.98 -5.47
C GLY A 158 -0.27 5.83 -6.07
N SER A 159 -1.27 6.52 -5.51
CA SER A 159 -2.64 6.49 -6.05
C SER A 159 -2.70 7.11 -7.46
N VAL A 160 -1.92 8.16 -7.72
CA VAL A 160 -1.76 8.71 -9.09
C VAL A 160 -1.16 7.66 -10.03
N GLY A 161 -0.12 6.94 -9.59
CA GLY A 161 0.50 5.85 -10.36
C GLY A 161 -0.47 4.71 -10.66
N TRP A 162 -1.30 4.34 -9.66
CA TRP A 162 -2.34 3.34 -9.83
C TRP A 162 -3.32 3.71 -10.94
N VAL A 163 -3.87 4.93 -10.93
CA VAL A 163 -4.77 5.42 -11.99
C VAL A 163 -4.05 5.56 -13.33
N ALA A 164 -2.80 6.05 -13.32
CA ALA A 164 -2.00 6.21 -14.53
C ALA A 164 -1.69 4.88 -15.25
N SER A 165 -1.80 3.73 -14.55
CA SER A 165 -1.64 2.41 -15.19
C SER A 165 -2.64 2.16 -16.32
N GLY A 166 -3.81 2.79 -16.29
CA GLY A 166 -4.80 2.71 -17.37
C GLY A 166 -4.30 3.24 -18.72
N ILE A 167 -3.21 4.03 -18.74
CA ILE A 167 -2.62 4.54 -19.98
C ILE A 167 -2.15 3.41 -20.91
N PHE A 168 -1.74 2.26 -20.35
CA PHE A 168 -1.30 1.10 -21.14
C PHE A 168 -2.45 0.53 -21.98
N SER A 169 -3.64 0.39 -21.39
CA SER A 169 -4.84 -0.05 -22.10
C SER A 169 -5.25 0.97 -23.16
N VAL A 170 -5.22 2.26 -22.83
CA VAL A 170 -5.53 3.34 -23.79
C VAL A 170 -4.59 3.31 -24.99
N ILE A 171 -3.27 3.21 -24.75
CA ILE A 171 -2.28 3.13 -25.84
C ILE A 171 -2.49 1.87 -26.66
N ALA A 172 -2.67 0.71 -26.03
CA ALA A 172 -2.89 -0.55 -26.73
C ALA A 172 -4.12 -0.51 -27.66
N LEU A 173 -5.25 -0.01 -27.18
CA LEU A 173 -6.51 -0.03 -27.92
C LEU A 173 -6.60 1.11 -28.93
N HIS A 174 -6.20 2.34 -28.59
CA HIS A 174 -6.44 3.53 -29.41
C HIS A 174 -5.24 3.98 -30.26
N VAL A 175 -4.01 3.65 -29.84
CA VAL A 175 -2.79 4.03 -30.58
C VAL A 175 -2.25 2.85 -31.38
N MET A 176 -2.18 1.66 -30.74
CA MET A 176 -1.69 0.45 -31.41
C MET A 176 -2.80 -0.32 -32.13
N HIS A 177 -4.07 0.09 -31.96
CA HIS A 177 -5.25 -0.53 -32.57
C HIS A 177 -5.37 -2.03 -32.29
N LEU A 178 -4.95 -2.49 -31.10
CA LEU A 178 -5.14 -3.87 -30.68
C LEU A 178 -6.61 -4.13 -30.39
N SER A 179 -7.07 -5.34 -30.68
CA SER A 179 -8.46 -5.75 -30.44
C SER A 179 -8.80 -5.93 -28.96
N ALA A 180 -7.80 -6.23 -28.10
CA ALA A 180 -7.97 -6.42 -26.67
C ALA A 180 -6.63 -6.14 -25.95
N PHE A 181 -6.71 -5.78 -24.67
CA PHE A 181 -5.55 -5.61 -23.79
C PHE A 181 -5.77 -6.34 -22.46
N ASP A 182 -6.84 -6.01 -21.73
CA ASP A 182 -7.06 -6.51 -20.36
C ASP A 182 -7.28 -8.03 -20.29
N ASP A 183 -7.88 -8.61 -21.34
CA ASP A 183 -8.12 -10.06 -21.44
C ASP A 183 -6.91 -10.84 -21.98
N THR A 184 -5.76 -10.18 -22.13
CA THR A 184 -4.55 -10.81 -22.70
C THR A 184 -3.43 -10.94 -21.66
N ASN A 185 -2.31 -11.53 -22.07
CA ASN A 185 -1.09 -11.56 -21.26
C ASN A 185 -0.24 -10.26 -21.39
N LEU A 186 -0.65 -9.32 -22.25
CA LEU A 186 0.07 -8.05 -22.45
C LEU A 186 0.25 -7.21 -21.19
N PRO A 187 -0.75 -7.11 -20.28
CA PRO A 187 -0.56 -6.43 -19.01
C PRO A 187 0.62 -6.95 -18.18
N MET A 188 0.91 -8.26 -18.21
CA MET A 188 2.06 -8.83 -17.52
C MET A 188 3.38 -8.40 -18.14
N TYR A 189 3.48 -8.31 -19.47
CA TYR A 189 4.66 -7.77 -20.16
C TYR A 189 4.86 -6.30 -19.86
N CYS A 190 3.78 -5.49 -19.88
CA CYS A 190 3.83 -4.08 -19.48
C CYS A 190 4.26 -3.94 -18.01
N GLY A 191 3.70 -4.75 -17.11
CA GLY A 191 4.08 -4.80 -15.71
C GLY A 191 5.56 -5.12 -15.53
N ALA A 192 6.08 -6.12 -16.25
CA ALA A 192 7.50 -6.46 -16.22
C ALA A 192 8.38 -5.31 -16.71
N ALA A 193 8.00 -4.63 -17.80
CA ALA A 193 8.74 -3.48 -18.30
C ALA A 193 8.79 -2.34 -17.26
N VAL A 194 7.65 -2.03 -16.63
CA VAL A 194 7.58 -1.03 -15.55
C VAL A 194 8.41 -1.45 -14.34
N CYS A 195 8.45 -2.76 -13.99
CA CYS A 195 9.29 -3.30 -12.92
C CYS A 195 10.78 -3.02 -13.19
N PHE A 196 11.27 -3.28 -14.41
CA PHE A 196 12.68 -3.01 -14.75
C PHE A 196 13.00 -1.52 -14.74
N VAL A 197 12.11 -0.67 -15.25
CA VAL A 197 12.27 0.79 -15.17
C VAL A 197 12.28 1.25 -13.71
N ALA A 198 11.35 0.77 -12.89
CA ALA A 198 11.29 1.08 -11.47
C ALA A 198 12.58 0.64 -10.75
N ALA A 199 13.11 -0.56 -11.07
CA ALA A 199 14.36 -1.04 -10.50
C ALA A 199 15.53 -0.10 -10.79
N LEU A 200 15.67 0.36 -12.04
CA LEU A 200 16.73 1.32 -12.44
C LEU A 200 16.58 2.67 -11.70
N LEU A 201 15.35 3.16 -11.54
CA LEU A 201 15.08 4.40 -10.82
C LEU A 201 15.36 4.24 -9.32
N ASN A 202 15.05 3.07 -8.75
CA ASN A 202 15.31 2.77 -7.34
C ASN A 202 16.79 2.77 -6.97
N LEU A 203 17.69 2.45 -7.90
CA LEU A 203 19.15 2.58 -7.69
C LEU A 203 19.61 4.03 -7.51
N ARG A 204 18.79 5.02 -7.89
CA ARG A 204 19.07 6.45 -7.73
C ARG A 204 18.42 7.04 -6.48
N LEU A 205 17.71 6.23 -5.69
CA LEU A 205 17.10 6.68 -4.44
C LEU A 205 18.18 7.09 -3.44
N PRO A 206 17.83 7.95 -2.47
CA PRO A 206 18.73 8.30 -1.40
C PRO A 206 19.11 7.07 -0.59
N HIS A 207 20.36 6.99 -0.20
CA HIS A 207 20.92 5.83 0.50
C HIS A 207 20.22 5.61 1.84
N THR A 208 19.63 4.44 2.00
CA THR A 208 18.90 4.00 3.21
C THR A 208 19.63 2.78 3.78
N PRO A 209 20.72 2.98 4.55
CA PRO A 209 21.54 1.89 5.05
C PRO A 209 20.79 1.07 6.10
N PRO A 210 21.24 -0.19 6.36
CA PRO A 210 20.74 -0.98 7.47
C PRO A 210 20.86 -0.20 8.79
N SER A 211 19.84 -0.31 9.63
CA SER A 211 19.76 0.40 10.90
C SER A 211 20.31 -0.39 12.08
N VAL A 212 20.49 -1.72 11.92
CA VAL A 212 21.04 -2.61 12.96
C VAL A 212 22.56 -2.67 12.87
N ASP A 213 23.25 -2.51 14.01
CA ASP A 213 24.69 -2.71 14.08
C ASP A 213 25.01 -4.18 13.84
N LYS A 214 25.98 -4.44 12.93
CA LYS A 214 26.43 -5.80 12.54
C LYS A 214 27.04 -6.60 13.71
N SER A 215 27.47 -5.93 14.78
CA SER A 215 28.02 -6.53 15.97
C SER A 215 26.96 -7.10 16.94
N ALA A 216 25.69 -6.74 16.78
CA ALA A 216 24.62 -7.26 17.61
C ALA A 216 24.37 -8.76 17.33
N GLY A 217 24.27 -9.55 18.38
CA GLY A 217 23.97 -11.00 18.32
C GLY A 217 22.73 -11.28 17.48
N ILE A 218 22.71 -12.39 16.76
CA ILE A 218 21.63 -12.77 15.86
C ILE A 218 20.66 -13.68 16.61
N SER A 219 19.41 -13.26 16.78
CA SER A 219 18.31 -14.15 17.18
C SER A 219 17.64 -14.76 15.95
N VAL A 220 17.15 -15.99 16.05
CA VAL A 220 16.32 -16.62 15.01
C VAL A 220 15.08 -15.76 14.75
N MET A 221 14.51 -15.13 15.76
CA MET A 221 13.37 -14.22 15.62
C MET A 221 13.70 -12.97 14.78
N ASP A 222 14.95 -12.50 14.85
CA ASP A 222 15.39 -11.35 14.03
C ASP A 222 15.50 -11.72 12.56
N ILE A 223 15.97 -12.95 12.26
CA ILE A 223 16.11 -13.43 10.88
C ILE A 223 14.73 -13.70 10.27
N THR A 224 13.82 -14.27 11.03
CA THR A 224 12.49 -14.65 10.56
C THR A 224 11.50 -13.48 10.45
N GLY A 225 11.90 -12.29 10.91
CA GLY A 225 11.00 -11.12 10.90
C GLY A 225 9.99 -11.10 12.05
N PHE A 226 10.05 -12.08 12.97
CA PHE A 226 9.13 -12.15 14.10
C PHE A 226 9.50 -11.22 15.26
N SER A 227 10.67 -10.57 15.24
CA SER A 227 11.03 -9.59 16.27
C SER A 227 10.06 -8.41 16.32
N ALA A 228 9.44 -8.03 15.21
CA ALA A 228 8.41 -6.99 15.17
C ALA A 228 7.18 -7.33 16.02
N PHE A 229 6.89 -8.61 16.28
CA PHE A 229 5.82 -8.99 17.21
C PHE A 229 6.11 -8.54 18.66
N SER A 230 7.36 -8.22 18.99
CA SER A 230 7.71 -7.64 20.30
C SER A 230 7.02 -6.29 20.53
N LEU A 231 6.70 -5.55 19.48
CA LEU A 231 5.94 -4.30 19.55
C LEU A 231 4.52 -4.51 20.11
N MET A 232 3.96 -5.71 19.96
CA MET A 232 2.66 -6.06 20.55
C MET A 232 2.69 -6.19 22.08
N LYS A 233 3.86 -6.11 22.73
CA LYS A 233 3.98 -5.97 24.19
C LYS A 233 3.44 -4.62 24.65
N ASP A 234 3.60 -3.58 23.85
CA ASP A 234 2.92 -2.30 24.07
C ASP A 234 1.41 -2.46 23.89
N LYS A 235 0.64 -2.05 24.92
CA LYS A 235 -0.81 -2.21 24.93
C LYS A 235 -1.48 -1.41 23.79
N ASN A 236 -1.00 -0.21 23.51
CA ASN A 236 -1.63 0.67 22.52
C ASN A 236 -1.35 0.14 21.12
N TYR A 237 -0.12 -0.32 20.84
CA TYR A 237 0.22 -0.90 19.56
C TYR A 237 -0.53 -2.22 19.32
N ARG A 238 -0.65 -3.05 20.34
CA ARG A 238 -1.44 -4.29 20.26
C ARG A 238 -2.90 -4.04 19.94
N VAL A 239 -3.53 -3.07 20.63
CA VAL A 239 -4.92 -2.67 20.33
C VAL A 239 -5.04 -2.15 18.90
N PHE A 240 -4.10 -1.31 18.44
CA PHE A 240 -4.07 -0.83 17.06
C PHE A 240 -4.00 -1.99 16.05
N MET A 241 -3.12 -2.98 16.25
CA MET A 241 -2.99 -4.13 15.36
C MET A 241 -4.26 -4.99 15.31
N ILE A 242 -4.90 -5.22 16.47
CA ILE A 242 -6.18 -5.94 16.54
C ILE A 242 -7.27 -5.15 15.77
N LEU A 243 -7.35 -3.83 15.98
CA LEU A 243 -8.32 -2.99 15.28
C LEU A 243 -8.04 -2.96 13.77
N THR A 244 -6.77 -2.96 13.36
CA THR A 244 -6.39 -3.03 11.94
C THR A 244 -6.83 -4.35 11.32
N PHE A 245 -6.59 -5.48 12.00
CA PHE A 245 -7.05 -6.79 11.55
C PHE A 245 -8.58 -6.85 11.42
N LEU A 246 -9.31 -6.29 12.38
CA LEU A 246 -10.77 -6.23 12.31
C LEU A 246 -11.27 -5.26 11.22
N ALA A 247 -10.60 -4.14 11.01
CA ALA A 247 -10.98 -3.12 10.04
C ALA A 247 -10.72 -3.53 8.59
N ILE A 248 -9.69 -4.39 8.35
CA ILE A 248 -9.38 -4.86 6.99
C ILE A 248 -10.51 -5.74 6.42
N ILE A 249 -11.26 -6.44 7.27
CA ILE A 249 -12.38 -7.28 6.85
C ILE A 249 -13.45 -6.45 6.15
N PRO A 250 -14.13 -5.49 6.81
CA PRO A 250 -15.12 -4.65 6.14
C PRO A 250 -14.49 -3.81 5.01
N PHE A 251 -13.24 -3.36 5.15
CA PHE A 251 -12.57 -2.64 4.08
C PHE A 251 -12.50 -3.44 2.79
N ASN A 252 -12.14 -4.74 2.85
CA ASN A 252 -12.09 -5.62 1.70
C ASN A 252 -13.49 -6.04 1.19
N LEU A 253 -14.47 -6.19 2.07
CA LEU A 253 -15.84 -6.49 1.65
C LEU A 253 -16.39 -5.44 0.67
N TYR A 254 -16.04 -4.17 0.87
CA TYR A 254 -16.40 -3.11 -0.09
C TYR A 254 -15.76 -3.35 -1.47
N HIS A 255 -14.52 -3.81 -1.55
CA HIS A 255 -13.85 -4.06 -2.83
C HIS A 255 -14.45 -5.27 -3.56
N VAL A 256 -14.92 -6.26 -2.82
CA VAL A 256 -15.51 -7.48 -3.39
C VAL A 256 -16.97 -7.26 -3.79
N TYR A 257 -17.76 -6.67 -2.93
CA TYR A 257 -19.22 -6.58 -3.08
C TYR A 257 -19.72 -5.19 -3.51
N GLY A 258 -18.89 -4.16 -3.49
CA GLY A 258 -19.34 -2.79 -3.78
C GLY A 258 -19.97 -2.63 -5.17
N SER A 259 -19.41 -3.29 -6.19
CA SER A 259 -19.99 -3.27 -7.54
C SER A 259 -21.32 -4.01 -7.62
N MET A 260 -21.48 -5.10 -6.87
CA MET A 260 -22.73 -5.89 -6.82
C MET A 260 -23.83 -5.08 -6.15
N ILE A 261 -23.54 -4.45 -4.99
CA ILE A 261 -24.49 -3.59 -4.27
C ILE A 261 -24.97 -2.45 -5.18
N LEU A 262 -24.05 -1.79 -5.90
CA LEU A 262 -24.42 -0.71 -6.80
C LEU A 262 -25.25 -1.19 -8.00
N ALA A 263 -25.01 -2.42 -8.49
CA ALA A 263 -25.79 -3.03 -9.57
C ALA A 263 -27.20 -3.37 -9.10
N ASP A 264 -27.36 -3.98 -7.93
CA ASP A 264 -28.65 -4.32 -7.33
C ASP A 264 -29.51 -3.08 -7.08
N GLU A 265 -28.87 -1.96 -6.73
CA GLU A 265 -29.50 -0.66 -6.49
C GLU A 265 -29.64 0.19 -7.76
N HIS A 266 -29.43 -0.40 -8.94
CA HIS A 266 -29.59 0.22 -10.24
C HIS A 266 -28.78 1.53 -10.43
N VAL A 267 -27.63 1.67 -9.75
CA VAL A 267 -26.73 2.81 -9.93
C VAL A 267 -26.07 2.73 -11.30
N GLN A 268 -26.22 3.80 -12.09
CA GLN A 268 -25.59 3.86 -13.43
C GLN A 268 -24.09 4.09 -13.34
N ASN A 269 -23.37 3.63 -14.38
CA ASN A 269 -21.93 3.85 -14.54
C ASN A 269 -21.10 3.40 -13.30
N ILE A 270 -21.35 2.18 -12.82
CA ILE A 270 -20.76 1.61 -11.59
C ILE A 270 -19.24 1.81 -11.53
N THR A 271 -18.52 1.53 -12.61
CA THR A 271 -17.05 1.68 -12.66
C THR A 271 -16.63 3.13 -12.45
N VAL A 272 -17.31 4.09 -13.06
CA VAL A 272 -17.02 5.53 -12.86
C VAL A 272 -17.32 5.92 -11.43
N THR A 273 -18.44 5.44 -10.89
CA THR A 273 -18.87 5.72 -9.52
C THR A 273 -17.84 5.18 -8.50
N LEU A 274 -17.35 3.95 -8.65
CA LEU A 274 -16.31 3.39 -7.79
C LEU A 274 -14.98 4.13 -7.92
N ASN A 275 -14.63 4.62 -9.12
CA ASN A 275 -13.42 5.41 -9.32
C ASN A 275 -13.46 6.77 -8.60
N LEU A 276 -14.62 7.29 -8.22
CA LEU A 276 -14.70 8.45 -7.32
C LEU A 276 -14.02 8.19 -5.98
N GLY A 277 -14.04 6.96 -5.50
CA GLY A 277 -13.32 6.56 -4.29
C GLY A 277 -11.80 6.74 -4.43
N GLN A 278 -11.23 6.41 -5.58
CA GLN A 278 -9.79 6.59 -5.86
C GLN A 278 -9.42 8.07 -5.98
N LEU A 279 -10.27 8.88 -6.62
CA LEU A 279 -10.06 10.33 -6.69
C LEU A 279 -10.15 10.96 -5.29
N ALA A 280 -11.14 10.53 -4.48
CA ALA A 280 -11.27 10.95 -3.10
C ALA A 280 -10.03 10.55 -2.27
N GLU A 281 -9.45 9.36 -2.50
CA GLU A 281 -8.22 8.93 -1.83
C GLU A 281 -7.07 9.92 -2.08
N MET A 282 -6.84 10.31 -3.32
CA MET A 282 -5.78 11.28 -3.65
C MET A 282 -5.98 12.61 -2.90
N PHE A 283 -7.20 13.11 -2.89
CA PHE A 283 -7.54 14.36 -2.20
C PHE A 283 -7.36 14.25 -0.68
N PHE A 284 -7.89 13.21 -0.07
CA PHE A 284 -7.83 13.04 1.37
C PHE A 284 -6.44 12.68 1.89
N LEU A 285 -5.56 12.06 1.11
CA LEU A 285 -4.17 11.85 1.48
C LEU A 285 -3.41 13.17 1.72
N VAL A 286 -3.70 14.21 0.92
CA VAL A 286 -3.15 15.55 1.15
C VAL A 286 -3.64 16.13 2.48
N ILE A 287 -4.94 15.98 2.76
CA ILE A 287 -5.58 16.48 3.99
C ILE A 287 -5.08 15.69 5.22
N THR A 288 -4.84 14.39 5.09
CA THR A 288 -4.35 13.52 6.16
C THR A 288 -3.10 14.08 6.83
N THR A 289 -2.15 14.61 6.06
CA THR A 289 -0.96 15.27 6.61
C THR A 289 -1.33 16.42 7.58
N SER A 290 -2.30 17.24 7.19
CA SER A 290 -2.74 18.38 8.03
C SER A 290 -3.46 17.92 9.29
N ILE A 291 -4.24 16.84 9.19
CA ILE A 291 -4.94 16.24 10.33
C ILE A 291 -3.93 15.61 11.29
N LEU A 292 -2.93 14.87 10.78
CA LEU A 292 -1.86 14.29 11.60
C LEU A 292 -1.12 15.35 12.42
N ILE A 293 -0.76 16.48 11.79
CA ILE A 293 -0.03 17.56 12.45
C ILE A 293 -0.91 18.28 13.50
N LYS A 294 -2.19 18.55 13.18
CA LYS A 294 -3.07 19.34 14.04
C LYS A 294 -3.70 18.52 15.17
N SER A 295 -4.15 17.32 14.88
CA SER A 295 -4.97 16.49 15.78
C SER A 295 -4.19 15.35 16.42
N GLY A 296 -2.96 15.09 15.95
CA GLY A 296 -2.13 13.98 16.38
C GLY A 296 -2.61 12.63 15.87
N ILE A 297 -1.74 11.62 16.00
CA ILE A 297 -1.93 10.30 15.40
C ILE A 297 -3.15 9.56 15.95
N LYS A 298 -3.40 9.62 17.27
CA LYS A 298 -4.54 8.94 17.90
C LYS A 298 -5.87 9.39 17.32
N ASN A 299 -6.09 10.70 17.25
CA ASN A 299 -7.35 11.26 16.73
C ASN A 299 -7.49 10.97 15.23
N THR A 300 -6.39 10.99 14.48
CA THR A 300 -6.36 10.64 13.06
C THR A 300 -6.88 9.22 12.83
N LEU A 301 -6.38 8.24 13.60
CA LEU A 301 -6.83 6.85 13.51
C LEU A 301 -8.30 6.70 13.90
N ILE A 302 -8.75 7.39 14.97
CA ILE A 302 -10.16 7.39 15.38
C ILE A 302 -11.05 7.95 14.27
N PHE A 303 -10.69 9.06 13.65
CA PHE A 303 -11.47 9.64 12.55
C PHE A 303 -11.54 8.68 11.35
N GLY A 304 -10.46 7.94 11.05
CA GLY A 304 -10.48 6.90 10.03
C GLY A 304 -11.42 5.74 10.35
N MET A 305 -11.49 5.31 11.61
CA MET A 305 -12.45 4.29 12.07
C MET A 305 -13.89 4.80 12.01
N ILE A 306 -14.14 6.05 12.41
CA ILE A 306 -15.46 6.68 12.28
C ILE A 306 -15.86 6.72 10.80
N ALA A 307 -14.95 7.09 9.91
CA ALA A 307 -15.20 7.09 8.47
C ALA A 307 -15.60 5.70 7.94
N LEU A 308 -15.01 4.61 8.48
CA LEU A 308 -15.40 3.24 8.14
C LEU A 308 -16.85 2.94 8.56
N VAL A 309 -17.26 3.38 9.76
CA VAL A 309 -18.64 3.24 10.23
C VAL A 309 -19.59 4.07 9.36
N VAL A 310 -19.22 5.32 9.05
CA VAL A 310 -20.02 6.19 8.18
C VAL A 310 -20.25 5.57 6.80
N ARG A 311 -19.25 4.89 6.22
CA ARG A 311 -19.43 4.17 4.94
C ARG A 311 -20.57 3.19 5.00
N TYR A 312 -20.55 2.27 5.97
CA TYR A 312 -21.55 1.21 6.05
C TYR A 312 -22.92 1.73 6.51
N ALA A 313 -22.94 2.73 7.39
CA ALA A 313 -24.18 3.42 7.73
C ALA A 313 -24.80 4.10 6.50
N SER A 314 -23.98 4.74 5.66
CA SER A 314 -24.47 5.34 4.41
C SER A 314 -25.02 4.28 3.46
N PHE A 315 -24.35 3.15 3.27
CA PHE A 315 -24.86 2.09 2.40
C PHE A 315 -26.16 1.50 2.93
N TYR A 316 -26.26 1.28 4.24
CA TYR A 316 -27.50 0.82 4.88
C TYR A 316 -28.65 1.80 4.68
N ILE A 317 -28.44 3.10 4.96
CA ILE A 317 -29.46 4.13 4.77
C ILE A 317 -29.87 4.23 3.29
N GLY A 318 -28.91 4.12 2.36
CA GLY A 318 -29.19 4.09 0.92
C GLY A 318 -30.12 2.96 0.53
N ALA A 319 -29.86 1.74 1.02
CA ALA A 319 -30.68 0.56 0.77
C ALA A 319 -32.09 0.70 1.36
N GLU A 320 -32.23 1.22 2.58
CA GLU A 320 -33.53 1.40 3.22
C GLU A 320 -34.39 2.53 2.60
N THR A 321 -33.74 3.58 2.13
CA THR A 321 -34.44 4.78 1.62
C THR A 321 -34.57 4.84 0.10
N GLY A 322 -33.79 4.03 -0.64
CA GLY A 322 -33.67 4.11 -2.10
C GLY A 322 -32.94 5.38 -2.60
N LEU A 323 -32.33 6.17 -1.70
CA LEU A 323 -31.66 7.40 -2.07
C LEU A 323 -30.20 7.15 -2.48
N GLN A 324 -29.90 7.22 -3.76
CA GLN A 324 -28.58 6.92 -4.33
C GLN A 324 -27.44 7.79 -3.77
N TRP A 325 -27.71 8.98 -3.27
CA TRP A 325 -26.71 9.88 -2.67
C TRP A 325 -25.90 9.23 -1.53
N PHE A 326 -26.53 8.36 -0.77
CA PHE A 326 -25.85 7.68 0.32
C PHE A 326 -24.78 6.71 -0.16
N TYR A 327 -24.95 6.09 -1.33
CA TYR A 327 -23.90 5.27 -1.94
C TYR A 327 -22.69 6.12 -2.35
N TYR A 328 -22.93 7.30 -2.95
CA TYR A 328 -21.82 8.23 -3.28
C TYR A 328 -21.08 8.71 -2.04
N ILE A 329 -21.77 9.03 -0.94
CA ILE A 329 -21.14 9.37 0.35
C ILE A 329 -20.24 8.22 0.81
N GLY A 330 -20.74 6.98 0.86
CA GLY A 330 -20.00 5.81 1.27
C GLY A 330 -18.75 5.54 0.41
N ILE A 331 -18.83 5.84 -0.90
CA ILE A 331 -17.72 5.70 -1.84
C ILE A 331 -16.68 6.80 -1.60
N ILE A 332 -17.08 8.06 -1.47
CA ILE A 332 -16.16 9.18 -1.26
C ILE A 332 -15.41 9.05 0.07
N VAL A 333 -16.08 8.55 1.11
CA VAL A 333 -15.48 8.30 2.43
C VAL A 333 -14.36 7.25 2.37
N HIS A 334 -14.24 6.48 1.27
CA HIS A 334 -13.11 5.58 1.05
C HIS A 334 -11.75 6.25 1.23
N GLY A 335 -11.59 7.44 0.67
CA GLY A 335 -10.34 8.18 0.77
C GLY A 335 -10.00 8.60 2.21
N LEU A 336 -11.01 8.93 3.03
CA LEU A 336 -10.81 9.20 4.47
C LEU A 336 -10.35 7.95 5.22
N ILE A 337 -11.01 6.81 4.99
CA ILE A 337 -10.64 5.55 5.64
C ILE A 337 -9.20 5.20 5.28
N PHE A 338 -8.86 5.22 4.00
CA PHE A 338 -7.54 4.86 3.53
C PHE A 338 -6.47 5.82 4.08
N GLY A 339 -6.66 7.13 3.92
CA GLY A 339 -5.69 8.13 4.37
C GLY A 339 -5.51 8.17 5.89
N LEU A 340 -6.63 8.26 6.63
CA LEU A 340 -6.58 8.48 8.07
C LEU A 340 -6.26 7.21 8.86
N PHE A 341 -6.82 6.06 8.46
CA PHE A 341 -6.62 4.82 9.20
C PHE A 341 -5.43 4.01 8.67
N PHE A 342 -5.41 3.64 7.39
CA PHE A 342 -4.35 2.77 6.87
C PHE A 342 -3.03 3.51 6.70
N VAL A 343 -3.00 4.67 6.03
CA VAL A 343 -1.76 5.45 5.88
C VAL A 343 -1.36 6.10 7.20
N GLY A 344 -2.32 6.58 7.99
CA GLY A 344 -2.07 7.01 9.38
C GLY A 344 -1.48 5.89 10.24
N GLY A 345 -1.94 4.64 10.05
CA GLY A 345 -1.42 3.45 10.72
C GLY A 345 0.04 3.14 10.37
N GLN A 346 0.44 3.36 9.11
CA GLN A 346 1.85 3.24 8.70
C GLN A 346 2.71 4.29 9.42
N VAL A 347 2.23 5.54 9.52
CA VAL A 347 2.90 6.60 10.28
C VAL A 347 2.97 6.25 11.77
N TYR A 348 1.90 5.71 12.35
CA TYR A 348 1.90 5.26 13.75
C TYR A 348 2.93 4.15 13.99
N THR A 349 2.96 3.15 13.12
CA THR A 349 3.92 2.05 13.18
C THR A 349 5.35 2.56 13.09
N ASP A 350 5.64 3.50 12.17
CA ASP A 350 6.97 4.11 12.03
C ASP A 350 7.40 4.87 13.30
N ASN A 351 6.45 5.55 13.97
CA ASN A 351 6.72 6.31 15.19
C ASN A 351 6.95 5.43 16.42
N VAL A 352 6.30 4.26 16.49
CA VAL A 352 6.42 3.31 17.61
C VAL A 352 7.62 2.38 17.44
N ALA A 353 7.94 2.00 16.20
CA ALA A 353 9.02 1.07 15.93
C ALA A 353 10.40 1.68 16.23
N PRO A 354 11.27 0.96 16.98
CA PRO A 354 12.67 1.30 17.11
C PRO A 354 13.34 1.40 15.73
N LYS A 355 14.39 2.20 15.64
CA LYS A 355 15.10 2.42 14.36
C LYS A 355 15.58 1.11 13.74
N GLU A 356 15.94 0.14 14.56
CA GLU A 356 16.52 -1.15 14.21
C GLU A 356 15.52 -2.14 13.60
N MET A 357 14.21 -1.82 13.62
CA MET A 357 13.17 -2.73 13.11
C MET A 357 12.04 -2.01 12.34
N LYS A 358 12.29 -0.83 11.78
CA LYS A 358 11.26 -0.05 11.09
C LYS A 358 10.71 -0.75 9.84
N ALA A 359 11.59 -1.29 8.99
CA ALA A 359 11.15 -1.99 7.78
C ALA A 359 10.40 -3.29 8.14
N GLN A 360 10.87 -4.00 9.17
CA GLN A 360 10.23 -5.20 9.69
C GLN A 360 8.84 -4.90 10.27
N ALA A 361 8.69 -3.79 11.01
CA ALA A 361 7.41 -3.37 11.58
C ALA A 361 6.40 -2.96 10.49
N GLN A 362 6.85 -2.25 9.45
CA GLN A 362 6.02 -1.98 8.28
C GLN A 362 5.63 -3.28 7.55
N GLY A 363 6.57 -4.21 7.41
CA GLY A 363 6.29 -5.54 6.85
C GLY A 363 5.24 -6.31 7.64
N LEU A 364 5.28 -6.26 8.98
CA LEU A 364 4.27 -6.87 9.85
C LEU A 364 2.89 -6.22 9.66
N LEU A 365 2.83 -4.90 9.49
CA LEU A 365 1.57 -4.20 9.23
C LEU A 365 0.97 -4.60 7.86
N PHE A 366 1.81 -4.78 6.84
CA PHE A 366 1.36 -5.23 5.50
C PHE A 366 1.01 -6.73 5.45
N PHE A 367 1.48 -7.51 6.42
CA PHE A 367 1.12 -8.92 6.54
C PHE A 367 -0.35 -9.12 6.99
N LEU A 368 -0.92 -8.18 7.75
CA LEU A 368 -2.33 -8.23 8.18
C LEU A 368 -3.28 -7.96 7.02
#